data_71f339067c864980513d1ebe02f164cc
#
_entry.id   71f339067c864980513d1ebe02f164cc
#
_cell.length_a   1.000
_cell.length_b   1.000
_cell.length_c   1.000
_cell.angle_alpha   90.00
_cell.angle_beta   90.00
_cell.angle_gamma   90.00
#
_symmetry.space_group_name_H-M   'P 1'
#
loop_
_entity.id
_entity.type
_entity.pdbx_description
1 polymer ?
#
loop_
_entity_poly.entity_id
_entity_poly.type
_entity_poly.pdbx_seq_one_letter_code
_entity_poly.pdbx_strand_id
1 'polypeptide(L)'
;MTIQKVIMEFVVIIFALALFTGDERVRPLQLKVSLHSEIRGDVFKPRFLESVEDVVNLLGRQSAVAIDQQIQFETHGVLVFQWSGSGRDALAIKTVHDGVVTFKYTRGRTRDLRQHVQAFVLDKRIGWNVTDADDPDE
;
A
#
# COMPACT_ATOMS: atom_id res chain seq x y z
N MET A 1 34.53 18.07 -12.64
CA MET A 1 34.26 16.61 -12.77
C MET A 1 33.16 16.10 -11.85
N THR A 2 33.04 16.60 -10.64
CA THR A 2 31.98 16.24 -9.70
C THR A 2 30.60 16.72 -10.13
N ILE A 3 30.49 17.81 -10.89
CA ILE A 3 29.22 18.39 -11.35
C ILE A 3 28.53 17.50 -12.39
N GLN A 4 29.27 16.84 -13.29
CA GLN A 4 28.70 15.93 -14.28
C GLN A 4 28.14 14.64 -13.64
N LYS A 5 28.76 14.15 -12.57
CA LYS A 5 28.29 12.98 -11.85
C LYS A 5 26.98 13.24 -11.10
N VAL A 6 26.88 14.42 -10.51
CA VAL A 6 25.65 14.86 -9.80
C VAL A 6 24.50 15.06 -10.78
N ILE A 7 24.77 15.61 -11.98
CA ILE A 7 23.74 15.81 -13.01
C ILE A 7 23.24 14.46 -13.56
N MET A 8 24.13 13.48 -13.73
CA MET A 8 23.73 12.14 -14.18
C MET A 8 22.89 11.40 -13.14
N GLU A 9 23.22 11.53 -11.86
CA GLU A 9 22.41 10.94 -10.80
C GLU A 9 21.02 11.60 -10.71
N PHE A 10 20.95 12.90 -10.91
CA PHE A 10 19.70 13.64 -10.92
C PHE A 10 18.79 13.27 -12.10
N VAL A 11 19.39 13.05 -13.28
CA VAL A 11 18.66 12.62 -14.48
C VAL A 11 18.09 11.21 -14.31
N VAL A 12 18.83 10.32 -13.66
CA VAL A 12 18.36 8.96 -13.38
C VAL A 12 17.18 8.97 -12.38
N ILE A 13 17.21 9.83 -11.37
CA ILE A 13 16.11 9.98 -10.41
C ILE A 13 14.86 10.55 -11.10
N ILE A 14 15.00 11.54 -11.96
CA ILE A 14 13.89 12.12 -12.73
C ILE A 14 13.29 11.08 -13.68
N PHE A 15 14.13 10.25 -14.30
CA PHE A 15 13.66 9.19 -15.20
C PHE A 15 12.91 8.09 -14.46
N ALA A 16 13.38 7.72 -13.26
CA ALA A 16 12.68 6.77 -12.39
C ALA A 16 11.29 7.29 -11.95
N LEU A 17 11.18 8.59 -11.66
CA LEU A 17 9.90 9.25 -11.34
C LEU A 17 8.95 9.32 -12.54
N ALA A 18 9.48 9.49 -13.74
CA ALA A 18 8.69 9.54 -14.98
C ALA A 18 8.07 8.20 -15.38
N LEU A 19 8.62 7.07 -14.87
CA LEU A 19 8.06 5.74 -15.08
C LEU A 19 6.91 5.39 -14.12
N PHE A 20 6.68 6.20 -13.10
CA PHE A 20 5.56 6.05 -12.19
C PHE A 20 4.29 6.64 -12.80
N THR A 21 3.59 5.82 -13.60
CA THR A 21 2.27 6.15 -14.14
C THR A 21 1.21 5.73 -13.12
N GLY A 22 0.93 6.56 -12.12
CA GLY A 22 -0.08 6.30 -11.12
C GLY A 22 -0.62 7.58 -10.51
N ASP A 23 -1.77 7.50 -9.89
CA ASP A 23 -2.33 8.62 -9.15
C ASP A 23 -1.46 8.87 -7.90
N GLU A 24 -0.94 10.08 -7.74
CA GLU A 24 -0.09 10.44 -6.60
C GLU A 24 -0.84 10.39 -5.27
N ARG A 25 -2.16 10.42 -5.30
CA ARG A 25 -3.00 10.37 -4.11
C ARG A 25 -3.07 8.97 -3.49
N VAL A 26 -2.86 7.93 -4.29
CA VAL A 26 -2.81 6.55 -3.84
C VAL A 26 -1.82 5.76 -4.68
N ARG A 27 -0.95 5.00 -4.03
CA ARG A 27 0.01 4.13 -4.74
C ARG A 27 0.34 2.90 -3.90
N PRO A 28 0.63 1.75 -4.55
CA PRO A 28 1.09 0.57 -3.83
C PRO A 28 2.41 0.84 -3.12
N LEU A 29 2.56 0.27 -1.93
CA LEU A 29 3.78 0.30 -1.16
C LEU A 29 4.27 -1.14 -0.99
N GLN A 30 5.50 -1.41 -1.45
CA GLN A 30 6.09 -2.73 -1.27
C GLN A 30 6.63 -2.88 0.14
N LEU A 31 6.11 -3.85 0.86
CA LEU A 31 6.57 -4.21 2.19
C LEU A 31 7.39 -5.50 2.14
N LYS A 32 8.59 -5.44 2.70
CA LYS A 32 9.36 -6.63 3.04
C LYS A 32 9.03 -6.98 4.51
N VAL A 33 7.88 -7.58 4.73
CA VAL A 33 7.47 -7.97 6.07
C VAL A 33 7.75 -9.46 6.25
N SER A 34 8.59 -9.77 7.21
CA SER A 34 8.72 -11.12 7.70
C SER A 34 7.58 -11.40 8.67
N LEU A 35 6.58 -12.10 8.20
CA LEU A 35 5.39 -12.39 8.99
C LEU A 35 5.67 -13.58 9.92
N HIS A 36 6.02 -13.28 11.15
CA HIS A 36 6.24 -14.28 12.19
C HIS A 36 5.03 -14.50 13.11
N SER A 37 3.97 -13.73 12.93
CA SER A 37 2.77 -13.81 13.76
C SER A 37 1.53 -14.12 12.93
N GLU A 38 0.55 -14.75 13.57
CA GLU A 38 -0.76 -14.90 12.95
C GLU A 38 -1.33 -13.54 12.58
N ILE A 39 -1.63 -13.38 11.29
CA ILE A 39 -2.32 -12.19 10.83
C ILE A 39 -3.78 -12.36 11.14
N ARG A 40 -4.26 -11.50 12.02
CA ARG A 40 -5.67 -11.36 12.33
C ARG A 40 -6.16 -10.09 11.67
N GLY A 41 -6.99 -10.22 10.66
CA GLY A 41 -7.52 -9.06 9.98
C GLY A 41 -8.62 -9.43 9.00
N ASP A 42 -9.31 -8.41 8.58
CA ASP A 42 -10.38 -8.48 7.60
C ASP A 42 -10.00 -7.55 6.44
N VAL A 43 -10.00 -8.07 5.22
CA VAL A 43 -9.69 -7.27 4.03
C VAL A 43 -10.62 -6.07 3.86
N PHE A 44 -11.85 -6.15 4.39
CA PHE A 44 -12.81 -5.05 4.34
C PHE A 44 -12.61 -4.01 5.45
N LYS A 45 -11.67 -4.24 6.36
CA LYS A 45 -11.37 -3.35 7.49
C LYS A 45 -9.87 -3.05 7.57
N PRO A 46 -9.32 -2.35 6.57
CA PRO A 46 -7.91 -1.96 6.61
C PRO A 46 -7.65 -0.96 7.74
N ARG A 47 -6.37 -0.87 8.13
CA ARG A 47 -5.91 0.12 9.10
C ARG A 47 -5.20 1.26 8.41
N PHE A 48 -5.58 2.48 8.75
CA PHE A 48 -4.89 3.67 8.27
C PHE A 48 -3.90 4.16 9.32
N LEU A 49 -2.62 4.16 8.95
CA LEU A 49 -1.51 4.56 9.81
C LEU A 49 -1.10 5.99 9.44
N GLU A 50 -1.22 6.91 10.38
CA GLU A 50 -1.02 8.34 10.14
C GLU A 50 0.36 8.85 10.57
N SER A 51 1.13 8.02 11.26
CA SER A 51 2.44 8.41 11.81
C SER A 51 3.44 7.26 11.75
N VAL A 52 4.72 7.61 11.88
CA VAL A 52 5.81 6.62 12.01
C VAL A 52 5.58 5.71 13.21
N GLU A 53 5.09 6.27 14.32
CA GLU A 53 4.81 5.51 15.54
C GLU A 53 3.74 4.42 15.30
N ASP A 54 2.67 4.74 14.57
CA ASP A 54 1.64 3.78 14.18
C ASP A 54 2.24 2.64 13.35
N VAL A 55 3.14 2.95 12.43
CA VAL A 55 3.82 1.94 11.61
C VAL A 55 4.72 1.05 12.47
N VAL A 56 5.48 1.62 13.42
CA VAL A 56 6.31 0.85 14.34
C VAL A 56 5.46 -0.14 15.13
N ASN A 57 4.31 0.30 15.63
CA ASN A 57 3.42 -0.52 16.46
C ASN A 57 2.80 -1.68 15.68
N LEU A 58 2.50 -1.48 14.40
CA LEU A 58 1.86 -2.53 13.58
C LEU A 58 2.87 -3.39 12.84
N LEU A 59 3.89 -2.80 12.23
CA LEU A 59 4.80 -3.45 11.29
C LEU A 59 6.24 -3.58 11.79
N GLY A 60 6.56 -2.97 12.93
CA GLY A 60 7.90 -2.98 13.49
C GLY A 60 8.80 -1.86 12.99
N ARG A 61 9.93 -1.67 13.68
CA ARG A 61 10.87 -0.57 13.42
C ARG A 61 11.51 -0.62 12.05
N GLN A 62 11.86 -1.81 11.59
CA GLN A 62 12.55 -1.99 10.31
C GLN A 62 11.68 -1.54 9.14
N SER A 63 10.41 -1.91 9.17
CA SER A 63 9.43 -1.46 8.17
C SER A 63 9.17 0.03 8.28
N ALA A 64 9.11 0.57 9.50
CA ALA A 64 8.87 1.98 9.73
C ALA A 64 9.99 2.87 9.15
N VAL A 65 11.26 2.48 9.31
CA VAL A 65 12.40 3.21 8.73
C VAL A 65 12.31 3.23 7.20
N ALA A 66 12.03 2.07 6.60
CA ALA A 66 11.91 1.96 5.15
C ALA A 66 10.74 2.80 4.60
N ILE A 67 9.62 2.83 5.31
CA ILE A 67 8.44 3.58 4.92
C ILE A 67 8.64 5.08 5.09
N ASP A 68 9.25 5.51 6.20
CA ASP A 68 9.51 6.93 6.49
C ASP A 68 10.38 7.60 5.42
N GLN A 69 11.25 6.83 4.78
CA GLN A 69 12.07 7.32 3.67
C GLN A 69 11.29 7.53 2.36
N GLN A 70 10.10 6.95 2.24
CA GLN A 70 9.32 6.94 1.01
C GLN A 70 8.13 7.88 1.02
N ILE A 71 7.65 8.28 2.20
CA ILE A 71 6.44 9.10 2.33
C ILE A 71 6.63 10.23 3.33
N GLN A 72 5.83 11.28 3.15
CA GLN A 72 5.71 12.39 4.09
C GLN A 72 4.44 12.22 4.91
N PHE A 73 4.58 11.92 6.20
CA PHE A 73 3.44 11.69 7.08
C PHE A 73 2.61 12.94 7.38
N GLU A 74 3.10 14.13 7.05
CA GLU A 74 2.32 15.36 7.15
C GLU A 74 1.11 15.37 6.21
N THR A 75 1.27 14.78 5.01
CA THR A 75 0.27 14.82 3.94
C THR A 75 -0.29 13.45 3.60
N HIS A 76 0.44 12.38 3.88
CA HIS A 76 0.10 11.01 3.51
C HIS A 76 0.15 10.09 4.72
N GLY A 77 -0.52 8.96 4.60
CA GLY A 77 -0.45 7.86 5.55
C GLY A 77 -0.32 6.54 4.81
N VAL A 78 -0.34 5.46 5.56
CA VAL A 78 -0.25 4.09 5.03
C VAL A 78 -1.53 3.35 5.34
N LEU A 79 -2.23 2.90 4.31
CA LEU A 79 -3.40 2.04 4.44
C LEU A 79 -2.93 0.59 4.33
N VAL A 80 -3.10 -0.17 5.41
CA VAL A 80 -2.61 -1.55 5.51
C VAL A 80 -3.78 -2.52 5.53
N PHE A 81 -3.75 -3.45 4.59
CA PHE A 81 -4.67 -4.57 4.50
C PHE A 81 -3.98 -5.83 5.00
N GLN A 82 -4.60 -6.52 5.93
CA GLN A 82 -4.13 -7.79 6.48
C GLN A 82 -5.29 -8.78 6.50
N TRP A 83 -5.09 -9.95 5.89
CA TRP A 83 -6.12 -11.01 5.92
C TRP A 83 -5.52 -12.39 5.70
N SER A 84 -6.29 -13.40 6.07
CA SER A 84 -5.99 -14.79 5.75
C SER A 84 -6.99 -15.30 4.73
N GLY A 85 -6.52 -16.00 3.72
CA GLY A 85 -7.35 -16.51 2.67
C GLY A 85 -6.60 -17.37 1.68
N SER A 86 -7.20 -17.58 0.50
CA SER A 86 -6.56 -18.33 -0.58
C SER A 86 -5.28 -17.64 -1.07
N GLY A 87 -4.28 -18.42 -1.46
CA GLY A 87 -3.06 -17.88 -2.04
C GLY A 87 -3.27 -17.08 -3.32
N ARG A 88 -4.43 -17.22 -3.96
CA ARG A 88 -4.81 -16.45 -5.15
C ARG A 88 -5.81 -15.32 -4.87
N ASP A 89 -6.06 -15.00 -3.62
CA ASP A 89 -6.78 -13.77 -3.30
C ASP A 89 -6.05 -12.56 -3.88
N ALA A 90 -6.80 -11.61 -4.40
CA ALA A 90 -6.24 -10.41 -5.01
C ALA A 90 -6.94 -9.16 -4.49
N LEU A 91 -6.16 -8.12 -4.24
CA LEU A 91 -6.64 -6.80 -3.89
C LEU A 91 -5.98 -5.77 -4.81
N ALA A 92 -6.78 -4.96 -5.46
CA ALA A 92 -6.29 -3.95 -6.40
C ALA A 92 -7.08 -2.66 -6.30
N ILE A 93 -6.47 -1.57 -6.72
CA ILE A 93 -7.17 -0.30 -6.90
C ILE A 93 -8.09 -0.43 -8.11
N LYS A 94 -9.39 -0.22 -7.91
CA LYS A 94 -10.39 -0.22 -8.97
C LYS A 94 -10.54 1.17 -9.59
N THR A 95 -10.84 2.16 -8.76
CA THR A 95 -11.05 3.55 -9.20
C THR A 95 -10.57 4.54 -8.13
N VAL A 96 -10.22 5.74 -8.61
CA VAL A 96 -10.04 6.91 -7.75
C VAL A 96 -10.97 7.98 -8.30
N HIS A 97 -12.03 8.32 -7.57
CA HIS A 97 -13.05 9.23 -8.04
C HIS A 97 -13.69 10.00 -6.88
N ASP A 98 -13.92 11.29 -7.09
CA ASP A 98 -14.54 12.20 -6.10
C ASP A 98 -13.88 12.16 -4.72
N GLY A 99 -12.55 12.09 -4.66
CA GLY A 99 -11.82 12.05 -3.41
C GLY A 99 -11.94 10.74 -2.65
N VAL A 100 -12.33 9.65 -3.33
CA VAL A 100 -12.45 8.31 -2.76
C VAL A 100 -11.71 7.30 -3.64
N VAL A 101 -10.86 6.50 -3.02
CA VAL A 101 -10.28 5.33 -3.68
C VAL A 101 -11.12 4.09 -3.36
N THR A 102 -11.46 3.34 -4.40
CA THR A 102 -12.16 2.06 -4.27
C THR A 102 -11.20 0.94 -4.56
N PHE A 103 -11.04 0.05 -3.60
CA PHE A 103 -10.28 -1.18 -3.74
C PHE A 103 -11.23 -2.33 -4.08
N LYS A 104 -10.79 -3.20 -4.98
CA LYS A 104 -11.53 -4.40 -5.35
C LYS A 104 -10.83 -5.62 -4.80
N TYR A 105 -11.54 -6.38 -3.98
CA TYR A 105 -11.10 -7.68 -3.47
C TYR A 105 -11.69 -8.79 -4.32
N THR A 106 -10.84 -9.68 -4.79
CA THR A 106 -11.25 -10.89 -5.54
C THR A 106 -10.79 -12.12 -4.78
N ARG A 107 -11.73 -12.95 -4.36
CA ARG A 107 -11.43 -14.19 -3.67
C ARG A 107 -10.82 -15.20 -4.62
N GLY A 108 -9.68 -15.78 -4.24
CA GLY A 108 -9.08 -16.89 -4.94
C GLY A 108 -9.82 -18.20 -4.68
N ARG A 109 -9.58 -19.19 -5.54
CA ARG A 109 -10.24 -20.50 -5.47
C ARG A 109 -9.28 -21.64 -5.13
N THR A 110 -8.10 -21.34 -4.64
CA THR A 110 -7.15 -22.34 -4.18
C THR A 110 -7.47 -22.75 -2.75
N ARG A 111 -7.16 -24.01 -2.39
CA ARG A 111 -7.46 -24.55 -1.06
C ARG A 111 -6.38 -24.29 -0.03
N ASP A 112 -5.32 -23.58 -0.40
CA ASP A 112 -4.25 -23.21 0.50
C ASP A 112 -4.66 -22.00 1.34
N LEU A 113 -4.31 -22.03 2.62
CA LEU A 113 -4.47 -20.87 3.49
C LEU A 113 -3.18 -20.06 3.48
N ARG A 114 -3.27 -18.81 3.08
CA ARG A 114 -2.15 -17.86 3.06
C ARG A 114 -2.48 -16.63 3.88
N GLN A 115 -1.44 -16.05 4.45
CA GLN A 115 -1.53 -14.75 5.10
C GLN A 115 -1.11 -13.66 4.11
N HIS A 116 -1.96 -12.65 3.96
CA HIS A 116 -1.74 -11.55 3.04
C HIS A 116 -1.56 -10.24 3.79
N VAL A 117 -0.56 -9.47 3.37
CA VAL A 117 -0.38 -8.08 3.79
C VAL A 117 -0.12 -7.25 2.55
N GLN A 118 -0.94 -6.23 2.36
CA GLN A 118 -0.71 -5.23 1.31
C GLN A 118 -0.85 -3.83 1.90
N ALA A 119 -0.04 -2.92 1.42
CA ALA A 119 -0.07 -1.54 1.88
C ALA A 119 -0.09 -0.57 0.71
N PHE A 120 -0.72 0.56 0.95
CA PHE A 120 -0.82 1.65 -0.01
C PHE A 120 -0.49 2.96 0.69
N VAL A 121 0.23 3.83 0.00
CA VAL A 121 0.38 5.22 0.41
C VAL A 121 -0.88 5.96 0.00
N LEU A 122 -1.50 6.66 0.93
CA LEU A 122 -2.76 7.36 0.71
C LEU A 122 -2.67 8.79 1.21
N ASP A 123 -3.06 9.74 0.37
CA ASP A 123 -3.24 11.14 0.78
C ASP A 123 -4.30 11.21 1.89
N LYS A 124 -4.00 11.90 2.99
CA LYS A 124 -4.88 11.99 4.16
C LYS A 124 -6.24 12.62 3.86
N ARG A 125 -6.37 13.35 2.76
CA ARG A 125 -7.62 14.00 2.33
C ARG A 125 -8.56 13.07 1.59
N ILE A 126 -8.11 11.85 1.24
CA ILE A 126 -8.86 10.89 0.45
C ILE A 126 -9.49 9.85 1.36
N GLY A 127 -10.76 9.54 1.10
CA GLY A 127 -11.43 8.39 1.70
C GLY A 127 -11.17 7.11 0.93
N TRP A 128 -11.59 6.00 1.48
CA TRP A 128 -11.46 4.69 0.83
C TRP A 128 -12.68 3.82 1.11
N ASN A 129 -12.93 2.88 0.20
CA ASN A 129 -13.81 1.76 0.42
C ASN A 129 -13.27 0.50 -0.25
N VAL A 130 -13.79 -0.64 0.16
CA VAL A 130 -13.41 -1.95 -0.39
C VAL A 130 -14.66 -2.63 -0.90
N THR A 131 -14.62 -3.09 -2.14
CA THR A 131 -15.72 -3.81 -2.78
C THR A 131 -15.35 -5.27 -2.99
N ASP A 132 -16.35 -6.16 -2.91
CA ASP A 132 -16.18 -7.57 -3.21
C ASP A 132 -16.56 -7.82 -4.68
N ALA A 133 -15.62 -8.40 -5.43
CA ALA A 133 -15.85 -8.71 -6.85
C ALA A 133 -16.98 -9.72 -7.07
N ASP A 134 -17.26 -10.55 -6.06
CA ASP A 134 -18.31 -11.57 -6.12
C ASP A 134 -19.66 -11.06 -5.59
N ASP A 135 -19.76 -9.78 -5.22
CA ASP A 135 -21.00 -9.17 -4.79
C ASP A 135 -21.89 -8.86 -6.01
N PRO A 136 -23.10 -9.45 -6.09
CA PRO A 136 -23.99 -9.25 -7.23
C PRO A 136 -24.62 -7.86 -7.32
N ASP A 137 -24.51 -7.04 -6.27
CA ASP A 137 -25.14 -5.72 -6.21
C ASP A 137 -24.22 -4.57 -6.70
N GLU A 138 -23.09 -4.91 -7.32
CA GLU A 138 -22.20 -3.91 -7.92
C GLU A 138 -22.45 -3.72 -9.43
#